data_5b4b3a04c9a236a7e942fd9915fd45f2
#
_entry.id   5b4b3a04c9a236a7e942fd9915fd45f2
#
_cell.length_a   1.000
_cell.length_b   1.000
_cell.length_c   1.000
_cell.angle_alpha   90.00
_cell.angle_beta   90.00
_cell.angle_gamma   90.00
#
_symmetry.space_group_name_H-M   'P 1'
#
loop_
_entity.id
_entity.type
_entity.pdbx_description
1 polymer ?
#
loop_
_entity_poly.entity_id
_entity_poly.type
_entity_poly.pdbx_seq_one_letter_code
_entity_poly.pdbx_strand_id
1 'polypeptide(L)'
;DFHTSVMLGAAHLLKAREADLPGMVRIFFQPAEETFNGARHLIDAGALDNVAAVFGLHNAPELPTGTFATRAGPFYANVDRFQILITGKGAHAAKPEQGVDTIVTASQIVGALQTLPSRSFSSLESLVVSVTRIEGGNTWNVLPQTVELEGTVRTHSDAVRRQVPDKIRQVIDGVAAALGAQAELRWQPGPPAVINDPHWAAFSKTVAAEAGYRVEEAELQMGGEDFALYLHHVPGVFVSIGSASEFGLHHPRFNPDERALFPAAQYFTLLAERTLQQLTTAPEKALSNA
;
A
#
# COMPACT_ATOMS: atom_id res chain seq x y z
N ASP A 1 11.42 7.26 12.07
CA ASP A 1 12.82 7.64 12.36
C ASP A 1 13.85 6.80 11.60
N PHE A 2 13.64 5.48 11.43
CA PHE A 2 14.59 4.62 10.68
C PHE A 2 14.81 5.14 9.25
N HIS A 3 13.75 5.32 8.46
CA HIS A 3 13.82 5.80 7.08
C HIS A 3 14.49 7.19 6.98
N THR A 4 14.09 8.11 7.86
CA THR A 4 14.64 9.46 7.91
C THR A 4 16.14 9.44 8.25
N SER A 5 16.56 8.61 9.20
CA SER A 5 17.98 8.46 9.59
C SER A 5 18.83 7.90 8.46
N VAL A 6 18.32 6.90 7.74
CA VAL A 6 19.00 6.34 6.55
C VAL A 6 19.19 7.41 5.48
N MET A 7 18.12 8.15 5.15
CA MET A 7 18.21 9.20 4.12
C MET A 7 19.09 10.38 4.55
N LEU A 8 19.09 10.76 5.81
CA LEU A 8 19.99 11.78 6.33
C LEU A 8 21.47 11.33 6.23
N GLY A 9 21.74 10.06 6.56
CA GLY A 9 23.06 9.45 6.38
C GLY A 9 23.51 9.46 4.92
N ALA A 10 22.64 9.03 4.01
CA ALA A 10 22.90 9.07 2.57
C ALA A 10 23.16 10.50 2.06
N ALA A 11 22.37 11.49 2.55
CA ALA A 11 22.57 12.90 2.22
C ALA A 11 23.97 13.40 2.61
N HIS A 12 24.44 13.07 3.81
CA HIS A 12 25.79 13.43 4.27
C HIS A 12 26.88 12.78 3.41
N LEU A 13 26.74 11.49 3.09
CA LEU A 13 27.72 10.77 2.26
C LEU A 13 27.76 11.32 0.83
N LEU A 14 26.63 11.61 0.22
CA LEU A 14 26.53 12.21 -1.11
C LEU A 14 27.06 13.64 -1.13
N LYS A 15 26.76 14.43 -0.10
CA LYS A 15 27.27 15.82 -0.01
C LYS A 15 28.79 15.87 0.04
N ALA A 16 29.43 14.92 0.70
CA ALA A 16 30.88 14.82 0.72
C ALA A 16 31.53 14.55 -0.65
N ARG A 17 30.73 14.08 -1.62
CA ARG A 17 31.16 13.73 -2.99
C ARG A 17 30.41 14.53 -4.06
N GLU A 18 29.74 15.61 -3.69
CA GLU A 18 28.86 16.38 -4.58
C GLU A 18 29.55 16.82 -5.87
N ALA A 19 30.85 17.22 -5.79
CA ALA A 19 31.62 17.66 -6.95
C ALA A 19 31.88 16.53 -7.98
N ASP A 20 31.83 15.28 -7.56
CA ASP A 20 32.12 14.12 -8.40
C ASP A 20 30.84 13.48 -9.00
N LEU A 21 29.65 13.95 -8.59
CA LEU A 21 28.39 13.41 -9.08
C LEU A 21 28.08 13.91 -10.50
N PRO A 22 27.81 12.99 -11.47
CA PRO A 22 27.53 13.39 -12.85
C PRO A 22 26.11 13.90 -13.07
N GLY A 23 25.35 14.18 -12.02
CA GLY A 23 23.98 14.66 -12.09
C GLY A 23 23.42 15.02 -10.71
N MET A 24 22.13 15.37 -10.67
CA MET A 24 21.44 15.81 -9.46
C MET A 24 20.85 14.61 -8.69
N VAL A 25 21.05 14.57 -7.38
CA VAL A 25 20.33 13.69 -6.46
C VAL A 25 19.38 14.56 -5.62
N ARG A 26 18.09 14.22 -5.64
CA ARG A 26 17.06 14.85 -4.83
C ARG A 26 16.59 13.89 -3.75
N ILE A 27 16.65 14.29 -2.49
CA ILE A 27 16.23 13.48 -1.35
C ILE A 27 14.91 14.03 -0.83
N PHE A 28 13.92 13.15 -0.69
CA PHE A 28 12.61 13.49 -0.14
C PHE A 28 12.51 13.02 1.32
N PHE A 29 12.17 13.95 2.21
CA PHE A 29 11.74 13.66 3.57
C PHE A 29 10.22 13.81 3.62
N GLN A 30 9.52 12.78 3.22
CA GLN A 30 8.08 12.79 3.03
C GLN A 30 7.35 12.65 4.38
N PRO A 31 6.42 13.55 4.74
CA PRO A 31 5.51 13.37 5.87
C PRO A 31 4.26 12.57 5.45
N ALA A 32 3.44 12.18 6.44
CA ALA A 32 2.06 11.74 6.24
C ALA A 32 1.87 10.49 5.34
N GLU A 33 2.83 9.56 5.35
CA GLU A 33 2.69 8.27 4.65
C GLU A 33 1.49 7.48 5.21
N GLU A 34 1.34 7.39 6.53
CA GLU A 34 0.28 6.66 7.24
C GLU A 34 -1.16 7.15 6.93
N THR A 35 -1.28 8.31 6.31
CA THR A 35 -2.56 8.85 5.80
C THR A 35 -2.65 8.83 4.28
N PHE A 36 -1.63 8.27 3.59
CA PHE A 36 -1.53 8.16 2.15
C PHE A 36 -1.63 9.50 1.39
N ASN A 37 -1.19 10.60 2.02
CA ASN A 37 -1.27 11.94 1.43
C ASN A 37 0.10 12.55 1.14
N GLY A 38 1.17 12.02 1.73
CA GLY A 38 2.49 12.62 1.69
C GLY A 38 3.08 12.67 0.29
N ALA A 39 3.07 11.56 -0.43
CA ALA A 39 3.59 11.48 -1.79
C ALA A 39 2.84 12.42 -2.74
N ARG A 40 1.50 12.51 -2.64
CA ARG A 40 0.70 13.42 -3.46
C ARG A 40 1.10 14.88 -3.24
N HIS A 41 1.25 15.31 -1.98
CA HIS A 41 1.66 16.68 -1.66
C HIS A 41 3.03 17.03 -2.27
N LEU A 42 3.98 16.09 -2.24
CA LEU A 42 5.28 16.31 -2.84
C LEU A 42 5.22 16.34 -4.38
N ILE A 43 4.41 15.48 -5.00
CA ILE A 43 4.19 15.49 -6.46
C ILE A 43 3.57 16.82 -6.88
N ASP A 44 2.52 17.26 -6.20
CA ASP A 44 1.83 18.51 -6.49
C ASP A 44 2.74 19.75 -6.30
N ALA A 45 3.75 19.64 -5.43
CA ALA A 45 4.78 20.66 -5.22
C ALA A 45 5.95 20.59 -6.23
N GLY A 46 5.89 19.72 -7.24
CA GLY A 46 6.93 19.60 -8.28
C GLY A 46 8.16 18.78 -7.83
N ALA A 47 8.03 17.94 -6.82
CA ALA A 47 9.16 17.12 -6.35
C ALA A 47 9.74 16.20 -7.43
N LEU A 48 8.93 15.78 -8.39
CA LEU A 48 9.34 14.89 -9.49
C LEU A 48 9.83 15.64 -10.75
N ASP A 49 9.88 16.98 -10.74
CA ASP A 49 10.34 17.74 -11.90
C ASP A 49 11.80 17.39 -12.23
N ASN A 50 12.04 16.95 -13.48
CA ASN A 50 13.35 16.49 -13.96
C ASN A 50 13.94 15.29 -13.20
N VAL A 51 13.10 14.45 -12.57
CA VAL A 51 13.50 13.19 -11.95
C VAL A 51 13.37 12.06 -12.98
N ALA A 52 14.47 11.32 -13.21
CA ALA A 52 14.51 10.22 -14.17
C ALA A 52 14.21 8.85 -13.55
N ALA A 53 14.48 8.68 -12.25
CA ALA A 53 14.17 7.47 -11.50
C ALA A 53 13.95 7.80 -10.02
N VAL A 54 13.10 7.03 -9.33
CA VAL A 54 12.78 7.19 -7.92
C VAL A 54 13.02 5.91 -7.12
N PHE A 55 13.57 6.04 -5.93
CA PHE A 55 13.93 4.93 -5.06
C PHE A 55 13.42 5.19 -3.64
N GLY A 56 12.83 4.18 -3.02
CA GLY A 56 12.36 4.25 -1.64
C GLY A 56 12.64 2.96 -0.88
N LEU A 57 12.55 3.02 0.44
CA LEU A 57 12.73 1.86 1.29
C LEU A 57 11.64 1.76 2.35
N HIS A 58 11.38 0.53 2.77
CA HIS A 58 10.75 0.24 4.05
C HIS A 58 11.70 -0.61 4.90
N ASN A 59 11.71 -0.39 6.22
CA ASN A 59 12.37 -1.30 7.13
C ASN A 59 11.52 -2.58 7.29
N ALA A 60 12.18 -3.72 7.30
CA ALA A 60 11.56 -5.04 7.41
C ALA A 60 12.04 -5.69 8.71
N PRO A 61 11.27 -5.57 9.82
CA PRO A 61 11.66 -6.12 11.12
C PRO A 61 11.77 -7.64 11.12
N GLU A 62 11.05 -8.31 10.25
CA GLU A 62 11.04 -9.77 10.07
C GLU A 62 12.31 -10.30 9.37
N LEU A 63 13.02 -9.44 8.66
CA LEU A 63 14.25 -9.80 7.98
C LEU A 63 15.49 -9.52 8.86
N PRO A 64 16.48 -10.42 8.88
CA PRO A 64 17.74 -10.18 9.57
C PRO A 64 18.44 -8.91 9.06
N THR A 65 19.12 -8.21 9.96
CA THR A 65 20.03 -7.09 9.60
C THR A 65 21.05 -7.55 8.56
N GLY A 66 21.26 -6.74 7.50
CA GLY A 66 22.12 -7.09 6.36
C GLY A 66 21.38 -7.87 5.26
N THR A 67 20.06 -8.03 5.36
CA THR A 67 19.21 -8.55 4.28
C THR A 67 18.57 -7.40 3.51
N PHE A 68 18.57 -7.53 2.21
CA PHE A 68 17.88 -6.65 1.25
C PHE A 68 16.89 -7.49 0.46
N ALA A 69 15.66 -7.01 0.33
CA ALA A 69 14.65 -7.70 -0.46
C ALA A 69 13.88 -6.71 -1.35
N THR A 70 13.66 -7.10 -2.59
CA THR A 70 12.76 -6.43 -3.52
C THR A 70 12.34 -7.39 -4.62
N ARG A 71 11.34 -6.98 -5.42
CA ARG A 71 10.84 -7.77 -6.55
C ARG A 71 10.46 -6.87 -7.71
N ALA A 72 10.49 -7.39 -8.91
CA ALA A 72 9.95 -6.75 -10.10
C ALA A 72 8.41 -6.87 -10.11
N GLY A 73 7.73 -5.85 -10.65
CA GLY A 73 6.28 -5.82 -10.74
C GLY A 73 5.60 -5.57 -9.38
N PRO A 74 4.41 -6.15 -9.13
CA PRO A 74 3.65 -5.89 -7.92
C PRO A 74 4.43 -6.25 -6.66
N PHE A 75 4.41 -5.34 -5.66
CA PHE A 75 5.08 -5.54 -4.38
C PHE A 75 4.12 -5.27 -3.21
N TYR A 76 3.63 -4.03 -3.02
CA TYR A 76 2.58 -3.68 -2.06
C TYR A 76 1.22 -3.57 -2.75
N ALA A 77 0.13 -3.79 -2.00
CA ALA A 77 -1.21 -3.85 -2.56
C ALA A 77 -1.85 -2.47 -2.77
N ASN A 78 -2.81 -2.40 -3.69
CA ASN A 78 -3.82 -1.35 -3.67
C ASN A 78 -4.56 -1.35 -2.33
N VAL A 79 -4.91 -0.17 -1.84
CA VAL A 79 -5.68 0.00 -0.59
C VAL A 79 -6.93 0.79 -0.91
N ASP A 80 -8.08 0.17 -0.65
CA ASP A 80 -9.37 0.86 -0.78
C ASP A 80 -10.18 0.70 0.50
N ARG A 81 -10.98 1.71 0.81
CA ARG A 81 -11.93 1.72 1.91
C ARG A 81 -13.34 1.68 1.36
N PHE A 82 -14.22 0.98 2.02
CA PHE A 82 -15.65 1.02 1.73
C PHE A 82 -16.47 1.23 3.01
N GLN A 83 -17.61 1.90 2.85
CA GLN A 83 -18.66 2.00 3.84
C GLN A 83 -19.98 1.55 3.21
N ILE A 84 -20.79 0.84 3.95
CA ILE A 84 -22.11 0.37 3.51
C ILE A 84 -23.13 0.84 4.54
N LEU A 85 -24.04 1.71 4.13
CA LEU A 85 -25.19 2.11 4.94
C LEU A 85 -26.37 1.22 4.58
N ILE A 86 -26.87 0.47 5.54
CA ILE A 86 -28.04 -0.38 5.42
C ILE A 86 -29.21 0.35 6.09
N THR A 87 -30.30 0.50 5.34
CA THR A 87 -31.50 1.18 5.82
C THR A 87 -32.70 0.22 5.73
N GLY A 88 -33.45 0.12 6.82
CA GLY A 88 -34.66 -0.67 6.92
C GLY A 88 -35.75 0.10 7.67
N LYS A 89 -36.52 -0.62 8.47
CA LYS A 89 -37.59 -0.04 9.28
C LYS A 89 -37.47 -0.54 10.71
N GLY A 90 -37.24 0.37 11.65
CA GLY A 90 -37.20 0.06 13.08
C GLY A 90 -38.54 -0.50 13.60
N ALA A 91 -38.46 -1.41 14.57
CA ALA A 91 -39.64 -2.02 15.20
C ALA A 91 -39.31 -2.53 16.60
N HIS A 92 -40.34 -2.83 17.39
CA HIS A 92 -40.18 -3.53 18.65
C HIS A 92 -39.64 -4.95 18.39
N ALA A 93 -38.58 -5.37 19.06
CA ALA A 93 -37.92 -6.66 18.80
C ALA A 93 -38.83 -7.89 18.97
N ALA A 94 -39.91 -7.77 19.77
CA ALA A 94 -40.92 -8.81 19.91
C ALA A 94 -41.97 -8.86 18.76
N LYS A 95 -41.91 -7.90 17.82
CA LYS A 95 -42.81 -7.79 16.65
C LYS A 95 -41.99 -7.50 15.39
N PRO A 96 -41.04 -8.38 15.02
CA PRO A 96 -40.12 -8.15 13.92
C PRO A 96 -40.82 -8.04 12.56
N GLU A 97 -42.00 -8.65 12.40
CA GLU A 97 -42.84 -8.60 11.19
C GLU A 97 -43.36 -7.17 10.88
N GLN A 98 -43.26 -6.23 11.82
CA GLN A 98 -43.67 -4.83 11.62
C GLN A 98 -42.55 -3.95 11.12
N GLY A 99 -41.32 -4.47 11.08
CA GLY A 99 -40.10 -3.80 10.68
C GLY A 99 -39.37 -4.46 9.50
N VAL A 100 -38.16 -3.98 9.27
CA VAL A 100 -37.16 -4.58 8.39
C VAL A 100 -35.84 -4.61 9.16
N ASP A 101 -35.38 -5.81 9.47
CA ASP A 101 -34.24 -6.01 10.39
C ASP A 101 -32.90 -5.73 9.70
N THR A 102 -32.33 -4.57 10.01
CA THR A 102 -31.04 -4.15 9.45
C THR A 102 -29.85 -4.89 10.06
N ILE A 103 -29.96 -5.42 11.29
CA ILE A 103 -28.91 -6.23 11.93
C ILE A 103 -28.78 -7.58 11.19
N VAL A 104 -29.91 -8.25 10.95
CA VAL A 104 -29.93 -9.50 10.18
C VAL A 104 -29.42 -9.25 8.77
N THR A 105 -29.86 -8.17 8.12
CA THR A 105 -29.39 -7.80 6.77
C THR A 105 -27.89 -7.59 6.74
N ALA A 106 -27.34 -6.84 7.71
CA ALA A 106 -25.90 -6.60 7.83
C ALA A 106 -25.11 -7.90 8.00
N SER A 107 -25.58 -8.81 8.85
CA SER A 107 -24.93 -10.10 9.09
C SER A 107 -24.85 -10.96 7.82
N GLN A 108 -25.91 -10.98 7.01
CA GLN A 108 -25.95 -11.67 5.72
C GLN A 108 -25.01 -11.01 4.70
N ILE A 109 -24.96 -9.69 4.64
CA ILE A 109 -24.04 -8.93 3.78
C ILE A 109 -22.59 -9.27 4.14
N VAL A 110 -22.21 -9.24 5.42
CA VAL A 110 -20.84 -9.60 5.87
C VAL A 110 -20.46 -10.99 5.39
N GLY A 111 -21.34 -12.00 5.57
CA GLY A 111 -21.12 -13.36 5.11
C GLY A 111 -21.01 -13.46 3.57
N ALA A 112 -21.90 -12.80 2.84
CA ALA A 112 -21.90 -12.81 1.39
C ALA A 112 -20.66 -12.14 0.78
N LEU A 113 -20.16 -11.04 1.36
CA LEU A 113 -18.95 -10.36 0.91
C LEU A 113 -17.72 -11.27 0.96
N GLN A 114 -17.65 -12.21 1.93
CA GLN A 114 -16.53 -13.16 2.03
C GLN A 114 -16.47 -14.15 0.85
N THR A 115 -17.54 -14.26 0.07
CA THR A 115 -17.55 -15.11 -1.13
C THR A 115 -16.89 -14.44 -2.34
N LEU A 116 -16.71 -13.11 -2.34
CA LEU A 116 -16.16 -12.38 -3.48
C LEU A 116 -14.77 -12.90 -3.90
N PRO A 117 -13.77 -13.01 -3.00
CA PRO A 117 -12.45 -13.48 -3.39
C PRO A 117 -12.45 -14.90 -3.96
N SER A 118 -13.34 -15.75 -3.47
CA SER A 118 -13.34 -17.18 -3.82
C SER A 118 -14.31 -17.57 -4.95
N ARG A 119 -15.30 -16.73 -5.31
CA ARG A 119 -16.36 -17.07 -6.26
C ARG A 119 -16.56 -16.05 -7.38
N SER A 120 -16.10 -14.81 -7.22
CA SER A 120 -16.32 -13.74 -8.20
C SER A 120 -15.08 -13.35 -8.98
N PHE A 121 -13.89 -13.78 -8.53
CA PHE A 121 -12.60 -13.53 -9.15
C PHE A 121 -11.82 -14.83 -9.33
N SER A 122 -10.80 -14.79 -10.17
CA SER A 122 -9.88 -15.93 -10.34
C SER A 122 -9.18 -16.25 -9.01
N SER A 123 -9.05 -17.53 -8.71
CA SER A 123 -8.28 -17.97 -7.51
C SER A 123 -6.78 -17.66 -7.58
N LEU A 124 -6.28 -17.22 -8.75
CA LEU A 124 -4.91 -16.78 -8.95
C LEU A 124 -4.72 -15.29 -8.64
N GLU A 125 -5.82 -14.55 -8.43
CA GLU A 125 -5.77 -13.14 -8.09
C GLU A 125 -5.71 -12.95 -6.57
N SER A 126 -4.84 -12.05 -6.12
CA SER A 126 -4.79 -11.65 -4.73
C SER A 126 -5.89 -10.64 -4.44
N LEU A 127 -6.88 -11.03 -3.65
CA LEU A 127 -7.98 -10.18 -3.22
C LEU A 127 -8.32 -10.43 -1.75
N VAL A 128 -8.28 -9.38 -0.94
CA VAL A 128 -8.78 -9.37 0.43
C VAL A 128 -9.96 -8.41 0.53
N VAL A 129 -11.06 -8.86 1.12
CA VAL A 129 -12.23 -8.05 1.47
C VAL A 129 -12.50 -8.26 2.95
N SER A 130 -12.27 -7.24 3.77
CA SER A 130 -12.47 -7.34 5.21
C SER A 130 -13.46 -6.29 5.70
N VAL A 131 -14.52 -6.72 6.38
CA VAL A 131 -15.37 -5.83 7.18
C VAL A 131 -14.72 -5.69 8.55
N THR A 132 -14.42 -4.45 8.95
CA THR A 132 -13.65 -4.16 10.16
C THR A 132 -14.44 -3.41 11.22
N ARG A 133 -15.62 -2.87 10.87
CA ARG A 133 -16.52 -2.17 11.78
C ARG A 133 -17.97 -2.49 11.41
N ILE A 134 -18.78 -2.71 12.46
CA ILE A 134 -20.24 -2.82 12.38
C ILE A 134 -20.80 -1.93 13.46
N GLU A 135 -21.69 -1.00 13.09
CA GLU A 135 -22.34 -0.09 14.04
C GLU A 135 -23.83 -0.02 13.77
N GLY A 136 -24.65 -0.27 14.81
CA GLY A 136 -26.10 -0.18 14.74
C GLY A 136 -26.77 -0.59 16.03
N GLY A 137 -27.97 -0.01 16.28
CA GLY A 137 -28.75 -0.24 17.48
C GLY A 137 -28.28 0.60 18.67
N ASN A 138 -29.19 0.85 19.62
CA ASN A 138 -28.94 1.62 20.84
C ASN A 138 -29.58 1.01 22.08
N THR A 139 -30.33 -0.09 21.92
CA THR A 139 -31.01 -0.79 23.01
C THR A 139 -31.28 -2.25 22.65
N TRP A 140 -31.55 -3.10 23.64
CA TRP A 140 -31.70 -4.55 23.50
C TRP A 140 -33.05 -5.01 22.93
N ASN A 141 -34.06 -4.14 22.90
CA ASN A 141 -35.45 -4.50 22.56
C ASN A 141 -36.04 -3.74 21.35
N VAL A 142 -35.22 -3.08 20.56
CA VAL A 142 -35.62 -2.34 19.35
C VAL A 142 -34.73 -2.73 18.17
N LEU A 143 -35.37 -3.09 17.05
CA LEU A 143 -34.68 -3.23 15.77
C LEU A 143 -34.26 -1.85 15.25
N PRO A 144 -32.97 -1.59 14.99
CA PRO A 144 -32.56 -0.27 14.49
C PRO A 144 -33.01 -0.03 13.06
N GLN A 145 -33.22 1.24 12.73
CA GLN A 145 -33.53 1.66 11.37
C GLN A 145 -32.32 1.57 10.44
N THR A 146 -31.12 1.76 10.96
CA THR A 146 -29.89 1.77 10.18
C THR A 146 -28.80 0.94 10.83
N VAL A 147 -27.94 0.34 9.99
CA VAL A 147 -26.65 -0.25 10.38
C VAL A 147 -25.61 0.23 9.37
N GLU A 148 -24.45 0.59 9.87
CA GLU A 148 -23.27 0.92 9.05
C GLU A 148 -22.23 -0.18 9.16
N LEU A 149 -21.69 -0.60 8.01
CA LEU A 149 -20.51 -1.45 7.90
C LEU A 149 -19.37 -0.62 7.32
N GLU A 150 -18.15 -0.90 7.76
CA GLU A 150 -16.95 -0.31 7.19
C GLU A 150 -15.88 -1.39 7.00
N GLY A 151 -15.07 -1.25 5.96
CA GLY A 151 -14.06 -2.22 5.67
C GLY A 151 -13.03 -1.77 4.67
N THR A 152 -12.13 -2.69 4.34
CA THR A 152 -11.03 -2.45 3.40
C THR A 152 -10.97 -3.54 2.34
N VAL A 153 -10.47 -3.14 1.16
CA VAL A 153 -10.12 -4.05 0.06
C VAL A 153 -8.64 -3.91 -0.24
N ARG A 154 -7.99 -5.05 -0.48
CA ARG A 154 -6.59 -5.12 -0.91
C ARG A 154 -6.46 -6.00 -2.14
N THR A 155 -5.70 -5.57 -3.13
CA THR A 155 -5.38 -6.36 -4.33
C THR A 155 -4.12 -5.83 -5.01
N HIS A 156 -3.41 -6.70 -5.74
CA HIS A 156 -2.25 -6.28 -6.53
C HIS A 156 -2.61 -5.97 -8.00
N SER A 157 -3.83 -6.31 -8.42
CA SER A 157 -4.29 -6.17 -9.81
C SER A 157 -5.23 -4.98 -9.96
N ASP A 158 -4.86 -3.99 -10.78
CA ASP A 158 -5.73 -2.87 -11.14
C ASP A 158 -6.98 -3.31 -11.89
N ALA A 159 -6.89 -4.39 -12.66
CA ALA A 159 -8.04 -4.95 -13.36
C ALA A 159 -9.07 -5.52 -12.38
N VAL A 160 -8.62 -6.19 -11.33
CA VAL A 160 -9.47 -6.66 -10.22
C VAL A 160 -10.02 -5.46 -9.44
N ARG A 161 -9.14 -4.52 -9.05
CA ARG A 161 -9.49 -3.32 -8.28
C ARG A 161 -10.68 -2.58 -8.88
N ARG A 162 -10.67 -2.36 -10.21
CA ARG A 162 -11.75 -1.66 -10.92
C ARG A 162 -13.09 -2.38 -10.88
N GLN A 163 -13.10 -3.72 -10.74
CA GLN A 163 -14.31 -4.52 -10.73
C GLN A 163 -14.94 -4.69 -9.33
N VAL A 164 -14.12 -4.58 -8.28
CA VAL A 164 -14.56 -4.88 -6.91
C VAL A 164 -15.74 -4.03 -6.45
N PRO A 165 -15.80 -2.69 -6.68
CA PRO A 165 -16.96 -1.88 -6.25
C PRO A 165 -18.28 -2.36 -6.82
N ASP A 166 -18.32 -2.74 -8.10
CA ASP A 166 -19.53 -3.24 -8.75
C ASP A 166 -19.93 -4.61 -8.23
N LYS A 167 -18.96 -5.47 -7.93
CA LYS A 167 -19.21 -6.78 -7.30
C LYS A 167 -19.75 -6.64 -5.88
N ILE A 168 -19.20 -5.72 -5.08
CA ILE A 168 -19.73 -5.40 -3.74
C ILE A 168 -21.16 -4.88 -3.89
N ARG A 169 -21.42 -3.93 -4.78
CA ARG A 169 -22.76 -3.37 -5.02
C ARG A 169 -23.76 -4.46 -5.38
N GLN A 170 -23.40 -5.34 -6.30
CA GLN A 170 -24.26 -6.47 -6.71
C GLN A 170 -24.64 -7.36 -5.50
N VAL A 171 -23.70 -7.62 -4.61
CA VAL A 171 -23.95 -8.46 -3.41
C VAL A 171 -24.86 -7.73 -2.43
N ILE A 172 -24.54 -6.48 -2.08
CA ILE A 172 -25.31 -5.75 -1.06
C ILE A 172 -26.74 -5.46 -1.52
N ASP A 173 -26.92 -5.10 -2.80
CA ASP A 173 -28.25 -4.84 -3.37
C ASP A 173 -29.09 -6.13 -3.38
N GLY A 174 -28.49 -7.26 -3.77
CA GLY A 174 -29.18 -8.55 -3.79
C GLY A 174 -29.62 -9.01 -2.41
N VAL A 175 -28.74 -8.92 -1.41
CA VAL A 175 -29.06 -9.32 -0.02
C VAL A 175 -30.10 -8.36 0.60
N ALA A 176 -29.91 -7.05 0.44
CA ALA A 176 -30.82 -6.05 0.98
C ALA A 176 -32.23 -6.21 0.38
N ALA A 177 -32.33 -6.37 -0.94
CA ALA A 177 -33.61 -6.58 -1.61
C ALA A 177 -34.32 -7.85 -1.13
N ALA A 178 -33.60 -8.96 -0.94
CA ALA A 178 -34.17 -10.22 -0.45
C ALA A 178 -34.75 -10.08 0.97
N LEU A 179 -34.27 -9.16 1.78
CA LEU A 179 -34.73 -8.92 3.15
C LEU A 179 -35.59 -7.66 3.30
N GLY A 180 -35.93 -6.99 2.20
CA GLY A 180 -36.75 -5.78 2.19
C GLY A 180 -36.07 -4.51 2.67
N ALA A 181 -34.75 -4.54 2.81
CA ALA A 181 -33.89 -3.40 3.17
C ALA A 181 -33.34 -2.68 1.92
N GLN A 182 -32.68 -1.57 2.15
CA GLN A 182 -31.86 -0.86 1.15
C GLN A 182 -30.41 -0.81 1.63
N ALA A 183 -29.46 -0.84 0.69
CA ALA A 183 -28.05 -0.69 1.00
C ALA A 183 -27.39 0.33 0.05
N GLU A 184 -26.52 1.18 0.58
CA GLU A 184 -25.76 2.17 -0.17
C GLU A 184 -24.27 1.94 0.04
N LEU A 185 -23.51 1.77 -1.06
CA LEU A 185 -22.05 1.66 -1.04
C LEU A 185 -21.39 3.03 -1.20
N ARG A 186 -20.53 3.41 -0.27
CA ARG A 186 -19.56 4.51 -0.40
C ARG A 186 -18.18 3.92 -0.55
N TRP A 187 -17.58 4.16 -1.71
CA TRP A 187 -16.24 3.68 -2.05
C TRP A 187 -15.24 4.81 -2.00
N GLN A 188 -14.12 4.59 -1.33
CA GLN A 188 -13.02 5.54 -1.18
C GLN A 188 -11.73 4.87 -1.66
N PRO A 189 -11.27 5.16 -2.88
CA PRO A 189 -9.99 4.65 -3.35
C PRO A 189 -8.83 5.31 -2.59
N GLY A 190 -7.90 4.47 -2.12
CA GLY A 190 -6.64 4.90 -1.52
C GLY A 190 -5.47 4.73 -2.50
N PRO A 191 -4.24 4.56 -2.02
CA PRO A 191 -3.06 4.42 -2.88
C PRO A 191 -3.16 3.19 -3.78
N PRO A 192 -2.58 3.28 -5.01
CA PRO A 192 -2.45 2.13 -5.89
C PRO A 192 -1.42 1.14 -5.37
N ALA A 193 -1.31 -0.01 -6.04
CA ALA A 193 -0.25 -0.98 -5.78
C ALA A 193 1.13 -0.39 -6.10
N VAL A 194 2.14 -0.73 -5.30
CA VAL A 194 3.54 -0.49 -5.65
C VAL A 194 3.90 -1.47 -6.77
N ILE A 195 4.17 -0.94 -7.95
CA ILE A 195 4.61 -1.71 -9.12
C ILE A 195 6.04 -1.31 -9.44
N ASN A 196 6.98 -2.10 -8.97
CA ASN A 196 8.40 -1.86 -9.20
C ASN A 196 8.76 -2.06 -10.67
N ASP A 197 9.51 -1.12 -11.24
CA ASP A 197 10.07 -1.26 -12.57
C ASP A 197 11.04 -2.44 -12.62
N PRO A 198 10.93 -3.37 -13.59
CA PRO A 198 11.77 -4.57 -13.65
C PRO A 198 13.26 -4.28 -13.81
N HIS A 199 13.62 -3.25 -14.59
CA HIS A 199 15.00 -2.85 -14.77
C HIS A 199 15.60 -2.32 -13.47
N TRP A 200 14.90 -1.36 -12.81
CA TRP A 200 15.39 -0.78 -11.56
C TRP A 200 15.36 -1.78 -10.41
N ALA A 201 14.44 -2.75 -10.39
CA ALA A 201 14.46 -3.83 -9.41
C ALA A 201 15.71 -4.72 -9.56
N ALA A 202 16.03 -5.14 -10.77
CA ALA A 202 17.24 -5.93 -11.04
C ALA A 202 18.53 -5.14 -10.73
N PHE A 203 18.54 -3.87 -11.14
CA PHE A 203 19.67 -2.97 -10.87
C PHE A 203 19.90 -2.77 -9.38
N SER A 204 18.84 -2.49 -8.60
CA SER A 204 18.91 -2.32 -7.15
C SER A 204 19.44 -3.56 -6.42
N LYS A 205 19.04 -4.77 -6.86
CA LYS A 205 19.57 -6.03 -6.35
C LYS A 205 21.08 -6.15 -6.58
N THR A 206 21.55 -5.78 -7.78
CA THR A 206 22.97 -5.80 -8.11
C THR A 206 23.76 -4.84 -7.21
N VAL A 207 23.28 -3.62 -7.04
CA VAL A 207 23.90 -2.61 -6.17
C VAL A 207 23.88 -3.05 -4.70
N ALA A 208 22.79 -3.69 -4.25
CA ALA A 208 22.68 -4.21 -2.88
C ALA A 208 23.73 -5.31 -2.61
N ALA A 209 23.93 -6.23 -3.57
CA ALA A 209 24.98 -7.25 -3.50
C ALA A 209 26.38 -6.62 -3.47
N GLU A 210 26.66 -5.58 -4.28
CA GLU A 210 27.90 -4.81 -4.25
C GLU A 210 28.11 -4.12 -2.88
N ALA A 211 27.04 -3.64 -2.26
CA ALA A 211 27.07 -3.04 -0.91
C ALA A 211 27.17 -4.07 0.22
N GLY A 212 27.24 -5.36 -0.08
CA GLY A 212 27.44 -6.44 0.90
C GLY A 212 26.16 -6.99 1.53
N TYR A 213 24.99 -6.69 0.97
CA TYR A 213 23.72 -7.27 1.44
C TYR A 213 23.51 -8.71 0.96
N ARG A 214 22.85 -9.51 1.79
CA ARG A 214 22.21 -10.73 1.35
C ARG A 214 20.93 -10.36 0.60
N VAL A 215 20.91 -10.59 -0.70
CA VAL A 215 19.80 -10.19 -1.57
C VAL A 215 18.79 -11.33 -1.67
N GLU A 216 17.53 -11.02 -1.42
CA GLU A 216 16.41 -11.95 -1.51
C GLU A 216 15.31 -11.44 -2.44
N GLU A 217 14.50 -12.36 -2.97
CA GLU A 217 13.26 -12.02 -3.65
C GLU A 217 12.20 -11.67 -2.60
N ALA A 218 11.62 -10.48 -2.67
CA ALA A 218 10.58 -10.11 -1.72
C ALA A 218 9.27 -10.85 -2.01
N GLU A 219 8.57 -11.27 -0.95
CA GLU A 219 7.20 -11.74 -1.05
C GLU A 219 6.23 -10.59 -1.30
N LEU A 220 5.06 -10.90 -1.88
CA LEU A 220 3.96 -9.94 -2.03
C LEU A 220 3.46 -9.47 -0.66
N GLN A 221 3.28 -8.17 -0.50
CA GLN A 221 2.78 -7.55 0.72
C GLN A 221 1.34 -7.05 0.52
N MET A 222 0.47 -7.32 1.49
CA MET A 222 -0.91 -6.78 1.49
C MET A 222 -1.01 -5.42 2.19
N GLY A 223 0.09 -4.88 2.70
CA GLY A 223 0.21 -3.49 3.14
C GLY A 223 0.01 -2.51 1.98
N GLY A 224 -0.31 -1.28 2.29
CA GLY A 224 -0.32 -0.17 1.33
C GLY A 224 0.90 0.70 1.52
N GLU A 225 1.25 1.47 0.47
CA GLU A 225 2.40 2.36 0.49
C GLU A 225 2.17 3.49 -0.53
N ASP A 226 2.21 4.74 -0.09
CA ASP A 226 1.93 5.86 -0.99
C ASP A 226 3.09 6.21 -1.94
N PHE A 227 4.28 5.61 -1.72
CA PHE A 227 5.38 5.62 -2.70
C PHE A 227 4.93 5.15 -4.09
N ALA A 228 3.91 4.31 -4.16
CA ALA A 228 3.27 3.88 -5.39
C ALA A 228 2.87 5.05 -6.30
N LEU A 229 2.50 6.20 -5.72
CA LEU A 229 2.13 7.40 -6.48
C LEU A 229 3.31 7.94 -7.28
N TYR A 230 4.53 7.92 -6.75
CA TYR A 230 5.72 8.31 -7.51
C TYR A 230 5.95 7.40 -8.72
N LEU A 231 5.74 6.07 -8.55
CA LEU A 231 5.94 5.08 -9.62
C LEU A 231 4.94 5.21 -10.77
N HIS A 232 3.81 5.92 -10.57
CA HIS A 232 2.89 6.27 -11.65
C HIS A 232 3.42 7.40 -12.55
N HIS A 233 4.42 8.14 -12.10
CA HIS A 233 4.98 9.28 -12.82
C HIS A 233 6.40 9.01 -13.32
N VAL A 234 7.19 8.27 -12.55
CA VAL A 234 8.62 8.05 -12.81
C VAL A 234 8.95 6.59 -12.53
N PRO A 235 9.72 5.90 -13.40
CA PRO A 235 10.16 4.54 -13.11
C PRO A 235 11.03 4.50 -11.85
N GLY A 236 10.97 3.38 -11.13
CA GLY A 236 11.76 3.24 -9.91
C GLY A 236 11.49 1.94 -9.18
N VAL A 237 11.98 1.87 -7.96
CA VAL A 237 11.82 0.69 -7.11
C VAL A 237 11.68 1.04 -5.64
N PHE A 238 10.81 0.32 -4.98
CA PHE A 238 10.67 0.27 -3.54
C PHE A 238 11.30 -1.01 -3.00
N VAL A 239 12.08 -0.91 -1.94
CA VAL A 239 12.85 -2.02 -1.41
C VAL A 239 12.61 -2.22 0.09
N SER A 240 12.88 -3.41 0.59
CA SER A 240 12.87 -3.74 2.02
C SER A 240 14.30 -3.92 2.53
N ILE A 241 14.59 -3.30 3.67
CA ILE A 241 15.86 -3.44 4.39
C ILE A 241 15.61 -4.13 5.73
N GLY A 242 16.27 -5.25 5.96
CA GLY A 242 16.16 -6.01 7.20
C GLY A 242 16.64 -5.20 8.40
N SER A 243 15.81 -5.10 9.43
CA SER A 243 16.09 -4.38 10.68
C SER A 243 15.91 -5.22 11.94
N ALA A 244 15.68 -6.53 11.80
CA ALA A 244 15.71 -7.55 12.85
C ALA A 244 15.10 -7.11 14.18
N SER A 245 13.80 -6.77 14.22
CA SER A 245 13.12 -6.44 15.46
C SER A 245 12.32 -7.65 15.98
N GLU A 246 12.32 -7.85 17.30
CA GLU A 246 11.45 -8.83 17.96
C GLU A 246 9.96 -8.52 17.77
N PHE A 247 9.65 -7.23 17.64
CA PHE A 247 8.28 -6.74 17.47
C PHE A 247 8.08 -6.18 16.08
N GLY A 248 6.91 -6.48 15.48
CA GLY A 248 6.53 -5.96 14.17
C GLY A 248 6.27 -4.45 14.17
N LEU A 249 6.04 -3.92 12.97
CA LEU A 249 5.66 -2.53 12.73
C LEU A 249 4.41 -2.15 13.58
N HIS A 250 4.35 -0.87 13.99
CA HIS A 250 3.27 -0.30 14.83
C HIS A 250 3.13 -0.90 16.24
N HIS A 251 3.96 -1.87 16.63
CA HIS A 251 3.95 -2.38 17.99
C HIS A 251 4.60 -1.36 18.96
N PRO A 252 4.04 -1.13 20.20
CA PRO A 252 4.60 -0.14 21.14
C PRO A 252 6.04 -0.38 21.56
N ARG A 253 6.53 -1.62 21.44
CA ARG A 253 7.91 -2.01 21.74
C ARG A 253 8.75 -2.23 20.47
N PHE A 254 8.28 -1.77 19.32
CA PHE A 254 9.06 -1.85 18.08
C PHE A 254 10.39 -1.14 18.27
N ASN A 255 11.48 -1.84 17.98
CA ASN A 255 12.83 -1.32 18.10
C ASN A 255 13.73 -1.97 17.04
N PRO A 256 13.96 -1.30 15.90
CA PRO A 256 14.80 -1.83 14.85
C PRO A 256 16.28 -1.89 15.28
N ASP A 257 17.01 -2.83 14.76
CA ASP A 257 18.45 -2.92 14.96
C ASP A 257 19.16 -1.74 14.27
N GLU A 258 19.70 -0.82 15.06
CA GLU A 258 20.38 0.38 14.57
C GLU A 258 21.61 0.06 13.69
N ARG A 259 22.17 -1.15 13.80
CA ARG A 259 23.27 -1.61 12.92
C ARG A 259 22.86 -1.66 11.45
N ALA A 260 21.57 -1.66 11.14
CA ALA A 260 21.05 -1.58 9.77
C ALA A 260 21.16 -0.18 9.16
N LEU A 261 21.24 0.90 9.98
CA LEU A 261 21.15 2.29 9.50
C LEU A 261 22.30 2.69 8.58
N PHE A 262 23.54 2.48 9.02
CA PHE A 262 24.70 2.91 8.24
C PHE A 262 24.87 2.12 6.93
N PRO A 263 24.76 0.77 6.90
CA PRO A 263 24.76 0.04 5.64
C PRO A 263 23.67 0.47 4.67
N ALA A 264 22.45 0.78 5.17
CA ALA A 264 21.37 1.29 4.33
C ALA A 264 21.70 2.66 3.73
N ALA A 265 22.28 3.58 4.51
CA ALA A 265 22.75 4.87 3.99
C ALA A 265 23.85 4.71 2.94
N GLN A 266 24.79 3.79 3.13
CA GLN A 266 25.82 3.46 2.15
C GLN A 266 25.22 2.87 0.86
N TYR A 267 24.24 1.97 0.98
CA TYR A 267 23.53 1.41 -0.17
C TYR A 267 22.85 2.49 -1.00
N PHE A 268 22.09 3.41 -0.38
CA PHE A 268 21.43 4.49 -1.11
C PHE A 268 22.41 5.49 -1.73
N THR A 269 23.54 5.71 -1.09
CA THR A 269 24.64 6.50 -1.67
C THR A 269 25.17 5.84 -2.94
N LEU A 270 25.51 4.56 -2.86
CA LEU A 270 26.01 3.79 -4.00
C LEU A 270 24.94 3.67 -5.10
N LEU A 271 23.68 3.44 -4.75
CA LEU A 271 22.57 3.38 -5.68
C LEU A 271 22.43 4.69 -6.47
N ALA A 272 22.51 5.84 -5.80
CA ALA A 272 22.45 7.14 -6.46
C ALA A 272 23.63 7.35 -7.43
N GLU A 273 24.88 7.06 -7.00
CA GLU A 273 26.06 7.17 -7.84
C GLU A 273 25.97 6.27 -9.08
N ARG A 274 25.60 5.00 -8.91
CA ARG A 274 25.46 4.04 -9.99
C ARG A 274 24.32 4.40 -10.97
N THR A 275 23.20 4.89 -10.44
CA THR A 275 22.08 5.37 -11.24
C THR A 275 22.47 6.54 -12.11
N LEU A 276 23.13 7.55 -11.56
CA LEU A 276 23.61 8.70 -12.32
C LEU A 276 24.60 8.28 -13.41
N GLN A 277 25.55 7.39 -13.11
CA GLN A 277 26.48 6.84 -14.10
C GLN A 277 25.74 6.14 -15.24
N GLN A 278 24.74 5.32 -14.93
CA GLN A 278 23.94 4.63 -15.94
C GLN A 278 23.14 5.58 -16.82
N LEU A 279 22.51 6.58 -16.24
CA LEU A 279 21.72 7.58 -16.97
C LEU A 279 22.57 8.46 -17.90
N THR A 280 23.82 8.75 -17.51
CA THR A 280 24.75 9.53 -18.35
C THR A 280 25.41 8.70 -19.45
N THR A 281 25.52 7.38 -19.30
CA THR A 281 26.11 6.47 -20.31
C THR A 281 25.09 5.88 -21.29
N ALA A 282 23.79 5.96 -21.00
CA ALA A 282 22.73 5.49 -21.88
C ALA A 282 22.61 6.44 -23.09
N PRO A 283 22.68 5.95 -24.36
CA PRO A 283 22.45 6.80 -25.53
C PRO A 283 21.00 7.33 -25.51
N GLU A 284 20.80 8.61 -25.89
CA GLU A 284 19.52 9.39 -25.90
C GLU A 284 18.30 8.69 -26.55
N LYS A 285 18.46 7.51 -27.13
CA LYS A 285 17.39 6.79 -27.85
C LYS A 285 16.42 6.00 -26.96
N ALA A 286 16.67 5.85 -25.64
CA ALA A 286 15.78 5.09 -24.74
C ALA A 286 14.64 5.91 -24.13
N LEU A 287 14.68 7.24 -24.21
CA LEU A 287 13.71 8.16 -23.58
C LEU A 287 12.55 8.61 -24.48
N SER A 288 12.52 8.20 -25.76
CA SER A 288 11.50 8.66 -26.71
C SER A 288 10.34 7.71 -26.98
N ASN A 289 10.27 6.55 -26.29
CA ASN A 289 9.21 5.55 -26.48
C ASN A 289 8.61 5.07 -25.14
N ALA A 290 8.19 6.00 -24.29
CA ALA A 290 7.35 5.70 -23.13
C ALA A 290 6.08 6.53 -23.17
#